data_704456e25b4d7fed137661c399ef7dbc
#
_entry.id   704456e25b4d7fed137661c399ef7dbc
#
_cell.length_a   1.000
_cell.length_b   1.000
_cell.length_c   1.000
_cell.angle_alpha   90.00
_cell.angle_beta   90.00
_cell.angle_gamma   90.00
#
_symmetry.space_group_name_H-M   'P 1'
#
loop_
_entity.id
_entity.type
_entity.pdbx_description
1 polymer ?
#
loop_
_entity_poly.entity_id
_entity_poly.type
_entity_poly.pdbx_seq_one_letter_code
_entity_poly.pdbx_strand_id
1 'polypeptide(L)'
;VITPALVFDSGEKWLPSPVETIILRGAKIGETRITSLDELTGNADSRIDFPKDMRPVNDNPVGYHRVATGGSLWWHQFWLWYLYNPKKYAGVGEHEGDWEMVQLGCRDAEGNVPILMTFSQHGGGEKKEFWSTELMPEGKPAVFVARDSHANYPTTHRDVTDVADGRMGEVPIRWMEFGDWASFPGKWGNSVNSPGPLTTRRAWQAPHAYHAQARG
;
A
#
# COMPACT_ATOMS: atom_id res chain seq x y z
N VAL A 1 -15.48 -4.71 10.52
CA VAL A 1 -14.95 -3.60 9.70
C VAL A 1 -15.31 -3.81 8.23
N ILE A 2 -15.67 -2.73 7.54
CA ILE A 2 -15.84 -2.73 6.08
C ILE A 2 -14.45 -2.76 5.45
N THR A 3 -14.18 -3.76 4.61
CA THR A 3 -12.90 -3.88 3.87
C THR A 3 -13.04 -3.32 2.46
N PRO A 4 -12.01 -2.65 1.91
CA PRO A 4 -12.05 -2.21 0.53
C PRO A 4 -11.95 -3.37 -0.45
N ALA A 5 -12.60 -3.23 -1.60
CA ALA A 5 -12.44 -4.12 -2.74
C ALA A 5 -11.34 -3.54 -3.65
N LEU A 6 -10.25 -4.26 -3.84
CA LEU A 6 -9.16 -3.83 -4.71
C LEU A 6 -9.40 -4.31 -6.13
N VAL A 7 -9.56 -3.35 -7.03
CA VAL A 7 -9.89 -3.56 -8.46
C VAL A 7 -8.67 -3.19 -9.29
N PHE A 8 -8.03 -4.18 -9.87
CA PHE A 8 -6.74 -3.98 -10.55
C PHE A 8 -6.88 -3.65 -12.05
N ASP A 9 -5.88 -2.95 -12.57
CA ASP A 9 -5.71 -2.73 -14.01
C ASP A 9 -5.45 -4.05 -14.74
N SER A 10 -5.96 -4.16 -15.96
CA SER A 10 -5.85 -5.39 -16.78
C SER A 10 -4.42 -5.81 -17.10
N GLY A 11 -3.47 -4.89 -17.04
CA GLY A 11 -2.05 -5.14 -17.30
C GLY A 11 -1.21 -5.32 -16.05
N GLU A 12 -1.80 -5.30 -14.84
CA GLU A 12 -1.05 -5.45 -13.60
C GLU A 12 -0.46 -6.87 -13.47
N LYS A 13 0.79 -6.94 -13.07
CA LYS A 13 1.52 -8.20 -12.87
C LYS A 13 1.95 -8.41 -11.44
N TRP A 14 2.00 -7.36 -10.64
CA TRP A 14 2.48 -7.37 -9.27
C TRP A 14 1.31 -7.21 -8.32
N LEU A 15 0.82 -8.30 -7.73
CA LEU A 15 -0.21 -8.24 -6.70
C LEU A 15 0.42 -8.08 -5.32
N PRO A 16 -0.33 -7.55 -4.33
CA PRO A 16 0.16 -7.43 -2.96
C PRO A 16 0.59 -8.79 -2.41
N SER A 17 1.79 -8.85 -1.86
CA SER A 17 2.41 -10.09 -1.42
C SER A 17 2.58 -10.12 0.10
N PRO A 18 2.65 -11.32 0.71
CA PRO A 18 3.10 -11.44 2.10
C PRO A 18 4.50 -10.87 2.27
N VAL A 19 4.77 -10.18 3.37
CA VAL A 19 6.10 -9.62 3.67
C VAL A 19 7.15 -10.71 3.76
N GLU A 20 6.79 -11.91 4.19
CA GLU A 20 7.65 -13.10 4.22
C GLU A 20 8.28 -13.43 2.85
N THR A 21 7.70 -12.91 1.78
CA THR A 21 8.25 -13.05 0.43
C THR A 21 9.68 -12.52 0.31
N ILE A 22 10.06 -11.51 1.13
CA ILE A 22 11.44 -11.01 1.17
C ILE A 22 12.44 -12.11 1.56
N ILE A 23 12.07 -12.97 2.53
CA ILE A 23 12.89 -14.08 3.00
C ILE A 23 13.06 -15.12 1.89
N LEU A 24 11.95 -15.49 1.26
CA LEU A 24 11.95 -16.45 0.16
C LEU A 24 12.80 -15.96 -1.02
N ARG A 25 12.86 -14.65 -1.22
CA ARG A 25 13.67 -14.01 -2.26
C ARG A 25 15.11 -13.78 -1.85
N GLY A 26 15.49 -14.12 -0.62
CA GLY A 26 16.88 -14.00 -0.15
C GLY A 26 17.32 -12.56 0.05
N ALA A 27 16.42 -11.69 0.47
CA ALA A 27 16.71 -10.30 0.80
C ALA A 27 17.80 -10.18 1.88
N LYS A 28 18.48 -9.04 1.91
CA LYS A 28 19.58 -8.74 2.82
C LYS A 28 19.40 -7.39 3.49
N ILE A 29 20.01 -7.25 4.67
CA ILE A 29 20.33 -5.95 5.26
C ILE A 29 21.85 -5.84 5.31
N GLY A 30 22.43 -4.93 4.53
CA GLY A 30 23.87 -4.91 4.25
C GLY A 30 24.31 -6.23 3.60
N GLU A 31 25.30 -6.91 4.19
CA GLU A 31 25.78 -8.20 3.70
C GLU A 31 25.03 -9.41 4.31
N THR A 32 24.17 -9.18 5.29
CA THR A 32 23.50 -10.25 6.04
C THR A 32 22.17 -10.61 5.37
N ARG A 33 22.03 -11.89 5.00
CA ARG A 33 20.77 -12.44 4.48
C ARG A 33 19.74 -12.52 5.61
N ILE A 34 18.51 -12.06 5.32
CA ILE A 34 17.38 -12.16 6.22
C ILE A 34 16.79 -13.58 6.12
N THR A 35 16.66 -14.25 7.24
CA THR A 35 16.07 -15.60 7.33
C THR A 35 14.78 -15.64 8.15
N SER A 36 14.50 -14.58 8.91
CA SER A 36 13.27 -14.38 9.68
C SER A 36 12.90 -12.89 9.68
N LEU A 37 11.62 -12.57 9.79
CA LEU A 37 11.16 -11.19 9.94
C LEU A 37 11.61 -10.55 11.28
N ASP A 38 11.90 -11.36 12.29
CA ASP A 38 12.44 -10.88 13.57
C ASP A 38 13.86 -10.30 13.44
N GLU A 39 14.54 -10.61 12.34
CA GLU A 39 15.86 -10.04 12.02
C GLU A 39 15.78 -8.63 11.41
N LEU A 40 14.57 -8.11 11.15
CA LEU A 40 14.36 -6.77 10.63
C LEU A 40 14.66 -5.72 11.70
N THR A 41 15.94 -5.56 11.98
CA THR A 41 16.50 -4.60 12.92
C THR A 41 17.39 -3.60 12.21
N GLY A 42 17.59 -2.43 12.82
CA GLY A 42 18.46 -1.42 12.24
C GLY A 42 18.01 0.00 12.58
N ASN A 43 18.45 0.95 11.78
CA ASN A 43 18.11 2.35 11.90
C ASN A 43 17.53 2.90 10.58
N ALA A 44 17.26 4.19 10.52
CA ALA A 44 16.66 4.83 9.36
C ALA A 44 17.52 4.76 8.07
N ASP A 45 18.82 4.49 8.19
CA ASP A 45 19.75 4.34 7.05
C ASP A 45 19.86 2.90 6.60
N SER A 46 19.39 1.95 7.40
CA SER A 46 19.33 0.53 7.04
C SER A 46 18.41 0.34 5.84
N ARG A 47 18.73 -0.66 5.00
CA ARG A 47 17.95 -0.95 3.80
C ARG A 47 17.82 -2.45 3.62
N ILE A 48 16.62 -2.88 3.22
CA ILE A 48 16.37 -4.24 2.75
C ILE A 48 16.68 -4.24 1.25
N ASP A 49 17.69 -4.99 0.86
CA ASP A 49 18.08 -5.20 -0.55
C ASP A 49 17.50 -6.50 -1.07
N PHE A 50 16.97 -6.47 -2.28
CA PHE A 50 16.39 -7.62 -2.95
C PHE A 50 17.28 -8.10 -4.09
N PRO A 51 17.21 -9.40 -4.50
CA PRO A 51 17.86 -9.89 -5.70
C PRO A 51 17.32 -9.20 -6.95
N LYS A 52 18.19 -9.00 -7.94
CA LYS A 52 17.82 -8.28 -9.19
C LYS A 52 16.86 -9.03 -10.11
N ASP A 53 16.70 -10.33 -9.94
CA ASP A 53 15.86 -11.20 -10.78
C ASP A 53 14.46 -11.43 -10.19
N MET A 54 13.87 -10.40 -9.61
CA MET A 54 12.54 -10.52 -9.04
C MET A 54 11.50 -10.90 -10.09
N ARG A 55 10.60 -11.79 -9.69
CA ARG A 55 9.43 -12.18 -10.48
C ARG A 55 8.18 -11.94 -9.66
N PRO A 56 7.06 -11.60 -10.30
CA PRO A 56 5.78 -11.48 -9.61
C PRO A 56 5.47 -12.74 -8.79
N VAL A 57 4.91 -12.53 -7.59
CA VAL A 57 4.33 -13.58 -6.75
C VAL A 57 2.88 -13.21 -6.57
N ASN A 58 2.00 -13.89 -7.26
CA ASN A 58 0.59 -13.55 -7.30
C ASN A 58 -0.29 -14.61 -6.62
N ASP A 59 0.35 -15.61 -6.01
CA ASP A 59 -0.37 -16.64 -5.28
C ASP A 59 -0.75 -16.12 -3.90
N ASN A 60 -2.04 -16.11 -3.61
CA ASN A 60 -2.60 -15.66 -2.32
C ASN A 60 -2.25 -14.21 -1.93
N PRO A 61 -2.79 -13.20 -2.61
CA PRO A 61 -2.55 -11.80 -2.28
C PRO A 61 -2.91 -11.47 -0.83
N VAL A 62 -2.01 -10.71 -0.17
CA VAL A 62 -2.12 -10.36 1.24
C VAL A 62 -2.05 -8.86 1.41
N GLY A 63 -2.90 -8.32 2.27
CA GLY A 63 -2.83 -6.97 2.79
C GLY A 63 -2.76 -7.00 4.32
N TYR A 64 -2.39 -5.87 4.90
CA TYR A 64 -2.27 -5.72 6.34
C TYR A 64 -3.23 -4.66 6.84
N HIS A 65 -3.94 -4.98 7.91
CA HIS A 65 -4.91 -4.08 8.53
C HIS A 65 -4.45 -3.68 9.92
N ARG A 66 -4.63 -2.41 10.24
CA ARG A 66 -4.53 -1.91 11.61
C ARG A 66 -5.51 -0.78 11.85
N VAL A 67 -5.76 -0.50 13.12
CA VAL A 67 -6.54 0.66 13.54
C VAL A 67 -5.61 1.70 14.17
N ALA A 68 -5.78 2.95 13.78
CA ALA A 68 -5.08 4.08 14.37
C ALA A 68 -6.10 5.16 14.76
N THR A 69 -5.78 5.99 15.73
CA THR A 69 -6.60 7.12 16.12
C THR A 69 -5.99 8.43 15.65
N GLY A 70 -6.82 9.35 15.19
CA GLY A 70 -6.35 10.67 14.77
C GLY A 70 -7.50 11.63 14.59
N GLY A 71 -7.42 12.79 15.25
CA GLY A 71 -8.55 13.70 15.36
C GLY A 71 -9.72 13.07 16.13
N SER A 72 -10.92 13.16 15.57
CA SER A 72 -12.15 12.58 16.14
C SER A 72 -12.53 11.24 15.49
N LEU A 73 -11.64 10.61 14.73
CA LEU A 73 -11.94 9.44 13.95
C LEU A 73 -11.04 8.26 14.32
N TRP A 74 -11.59 7.07 14.09
CA TRP A 74 -10.86 5.82 14.03
C TRP A 74 -10.49 5.55 12.58
N TRP A 75 -9.20 5.33 12.33
CA TRP A 75 -8.67 5.12 10.99
C TRP A 75 -8.33 3.65 10.79
N HIS A 76 -9.14 2.95 10.02
CA HIS A 76 -8.86 1.60 9.56
C HIS A 76 -7.96 1.69 8.35
N GLN A 77 -6.69 1.34 8.53
CA GLN A 77 -5.64 1.40 7.52
C GLN A 77 -5.46 0.03 6.89
N PHE A 78 -5.54 -0.02 5.57
CA PHE A 78 -5.38 -1.19 4.74
C PHE A 78 -4.12 -1.01 3.91
N TRP A 79 -3.06 -1.72 4.30
CA TRP A 79 -1.73 -1.58 3.73
C TRP A 79 -1.45 -2.71 2.76
N LEU A 80 -0.82 -2.38 1.64
CA LEU A 80 -0.51 -3.26 0.54
C LEU A 80 1.00 -3.24 0.32
N TRP A 81 1.62 -4.40 0.37
CA TRP A 81 3.04 -4.57 0.11
C TRP A 81 3.26 -5.15 -1.27
N TYR A 82 3.94 -4.41 -2.12
CA TYR A 82 4.37 -4.88 -3.43
C TYR A 82 5.88 -5.05 -3.43
N LEU A 83 6.33 -6.19 -3.93
CA LEU A 83 7.75 -6.53 -3.94
C LEU A 83 8.56 -5.61 -4.86
N TYR A 84 7.92 -5.11 -5.91
CA TYR A 84 8.56 -4.32 -6.95
C TYR A 84 7.56 -3.38 -7.62
N ASN A 85 8.01 -2.15 -7.88
CA ASN A 85 7.33 -1.16 -8.69
C ASN A 85 8.10 -1.00 -10.01
N PRO A 86 7.61 -1.56 -11.13
CA PRO A 86 8.28 -1.46 -12.42
C PRO A 86 8.05 -0.13 -13.14
N LYS A 87 7.26 0.76 -12.59
CA LYS A 87 6.85 2.00 -13.23
C LYS A 87 8.03 2.92 -13.50
N LYS A 88 8.24 3.20 -14.78
CA LYS A 88 9.23 4.17 -15.27
C LYS A 88 8.52 5.34 -15.92
N TYR A 89 8.58 6.50 -15.32
CA TYR A 89 8.22 7.75 -15.95
C TYR A 89 9.47 8.58 -16.22
N ALA A 90 9.74 8.90 -17.49
CA ALA A 90 10.95 9.62 -17.90
C ALA A 90 12.27 9.01 -17.36
N GLY A 91 12.32 7.69 -17.20
CA GLY A 91 13.51 6.96 -16.73
C GLY A 91 13.67 6.88 -15.21
N VAL A 92 12.68 7.37 -14.44
CA VAL A 92 12.67 7.32 -12.97
C VAL A 92 11.42 6.63 -12.47
N GLY A 93 11.42 6.19 -11.21
CA GLY A 93 10.25 5.62 -10.53
C GLY A 93 10.33 4.12 -10.31
N GLU A 94 11.10 3.37 -11.10
CA GLU A 94 11.32 1.94 -10.85
C GLU A 94 12.06 1.72 -9.52
N HIS A 95 11.50 0.89 -8.64
CA HIS A 95 12.14 0.55 -7.37
C HIS A 95 11.68 -0.78 -6.79
N GLU A 96 12.54 -1.36 -5.98
CA GLU A 96 12.21 -2.49 -5.12
C GLU A 96 11.38 -2.00 -3.94
N GLY A 97 10.42 -2.82 -3.56
CA GLY A 97 9.59 -2.61 -2.39
C GLY A 97 8.71 -1.36 -2.46
N ASP A 98 7.42 -1.57 -2.43
CA ASP A 98 6.45 -0.49 -2.49
C ASP A 98 5.33 -0.73 -1.49
N TRP A 99 5.13 0.23 -0.58
CA TRP A 99 4.05 0.24 0.37
C TRP A 99 3.00 1.25 -0.05
N GLU A 100 1.80 0.78 -0.27
CA GLU A 100 0.64 1.60 -0.55
C GLU A 100 -0.44 1.43 0.51
N MET A 101 -1.33 2.39 0.67
CA MET A 101 -2.32 2.36 1.72
C MET A 101 -3.64 3.01 1.31
N VAL A 102 -4.73 2.37 1.74
CA VAL A 102 -6.07 2.94 1.74
C VAL A 102 -6.54 3.07 3.18
N GLN A 103 -7.25 4.12 3.53
CA GLN A 103 -7.78 4.31 4.87
C GLN A 103 -9.28 4.59 4.84
N LEU A 104 -9.98 4.06 5.83
CA LEU A 104 -11.36 4.42 6.17
C LEU A 104 -11.36 5.17 7.49
N GLY A 105 -11.78 6.42 7.46
CA GLY A 105 -12.04 7.22 8.66
C GLY A 105 -13.46 6.97 9.17
N CYS A 106 -13.57 6.33 10.33
CA CYS A 106 -14.82 5.88 10.91
C CYS A 106 -15.15 6.60 12.22
N ARG A 107 -16.42 6.72 12.54
CA ARG A 107 -16.89 7.27 13.83
C ARG A 107 -16.80 6.26 14.96
N ASP A 108 -16.68 4.98 14.66
CA ASP A 108 -16.58 3.89 15.62
C ASP A 108 -15.28 3.10 15.42
N ALA A 109 -14.83 2.44 16.47
CA ALA A 109 -13.62 1.64 16.48
C ALA A 109 -13.75 0.34 15.66
N GLU A 110 -14.96 -0.15 15.48
CA GLU A 110 -15.29 -1.37 14.74
C GLU A 110 -15.28 -1.16 13.24
N GLY A 111 -15.27 0.13 12.78
CA GLY A 111 -15.26 0.47 11.36
C GLY A 111 -16.59 0.21 10.64
N ASN A 112 -17.71 0.35 11.35
CA ASN A 112 -19.04 0.15 10.77
C ASN A 112 -19.67 1.45 10.25
N VAL A 113 -19.14 2.61 10.70
CA VAL A 113 -19.66 3.94 10.34
C VAL A 113 -18.57 4.77 9.65
N PRO A 114 -18.15 4.38 8.43
CA PRO A 114 -17.17 5.14 7.68
C PRO A 114 -17.75 6.45 7.17
N ILE A 115 -16.96 7.51 7.23
CA ILE A 115 -17.34 8.84 6.73
C ILE A 115 -16.37 9.40 5.71
N LEU A 116 -15.12 8.95 5.76
CA LEU A 116 -14.06 9.36 4.84
C LEU A 116 -13.31 8.14 4.29
N MET A 117 -12.78 8.29 3.09
CA MET A 117 -11.85 7.34 2.51
C MET A 117 -10.66 8.09 1.92
N THR A 118 -9.46 7.53 2.06
CA THR A 118 -8.24 8.12 1.50
C THR A 118 -7.47 7.08 0.71
N PHE A 119 -6.83 7.55 -0.36
CA PHE A 119 -6.15 6.72 -1.36
C PHE A 119 -4.73 7.25 -1.52
N SER A 120 -3.72 6.42 -1.29
CA SER A 120 -2.33 6.80 -1.52
C SER A 120 -2.03 6.89 -3.02
N GLN A 121 -1.31 7.93 -3.42
CA GLN A 121 -0.92 8.17 -4.80
C GLN A 121 0.48 8.77 -4.80
N HIS A 122 1.50 7.97 -5.08
CA HIS A 122 2.89 8.41 -5.09
C HIS A 122 3.31 9.12 -3.77
N GLY A 123 3.74 10.37 -3.86
CA GLY A 123 4.08 11.20 -2.69
C GLY A 123 2.90 11.91 -2.04
N GLY A 124 1.70 11.79 -2.61
CA GLY A 124 0.47 12.44 -2.15
C GLY A 124 -0.67 11.45 -1.97
N GLY A 125 -1.89 11.92 -2.15
CA GLY A 125 -3.07 11.08 -2.08
C GLY A 125 -4.36 11.85 -2.31
N GLU A 126 -5.45 11.14 -2.43
CA GLU A 126 -6.79 11.68 -2.60
C GLU A 126 -7.67 11.32 -1.40
N LYS A 127 -8.59 12.21 -1.05
CA LYS A 127 -9.59 12.01 -0.01
C LYS A 127 -10.99 12.19 -0.58
N LYS A 128 -11.87 11.26 -0.26
CA LYS A 128 -13.29 11.31 -0.60
C LYS A 128 -14.16 11.15 0.65
N GLU A 129 -15.35 11.71 0.61
CA GLU A 129 -16.41 11.32 1.51
C GLU A 129 -16.86 9.89 1.16
N PHE A 130 -17.06 9.05 2.18
CA PHE A 130 -17.33 7.63 1.94
C PHE A 130 -18.53 7.39 1.02
N TRP A 131 -19.60 8.16 1.19
CA TRP A 131 -20.83 8.04 0.36
C TRP A 131 -20.66 8.52 -1.09
N SER A 132 -19.53 9.16 -1.42
CA SER A 132 -19.18 9.57 -2.79
C SER A 132 -18.19 8.58 -3.46
N THR A 133 -17.79 7.51 -2.77
CA THR A 133 -16.95 6.47 -3.35
C THR A 133 -17.80 5.48 -4.15
N GLU A 134 -17.20 4.90 -5.18
CA GLU A 134 -17.81 3.80 -5.90
C GLU A 134 -17.91 2.57 -5.00
N LEU A 135 -19.06 1.87 -5.02
CA LEU A 135 -19.26 0.65 -4.26
C LEU A 135 -19.39 -0.54 -5.19
N MET A 136 -18.72 -1.63 -4.82
CA MET A 136 -18.97 -2.94 -5.42
C MET A 136 -20.34 -3.48 -5.03
N PRO A 137 -20.90 -4.47 -5.75
CA PRO A 137 -22.24 -5.02 -5.48
C PRO A 137 -22.46 -5.47 -4.03
N GLU A 138 -21.39 -5.87 -3.33
CA GLU A 138 -21.43 -6.32 -1.92
C GLU A 138 -21.35 -5.16 -0.92
N GLY A 139 -21.39 -3.91 -1.38
CA GLY A 139 -21.30 -2.71 -0.54
C GLY A 139 -19.89 -2.36 -0.06
N LYS A 140 -18.86 -3.04 -0.58
CA LYS A 140 -17.46 -2.69 -0.32
C LYS A 140 -17.05 -1.47 -1.14
N PRO A 141 -16.32 -0.49 -0.58
CA PRO A 141 -15.80 0.62 -1.36
C PRO A 141 -14.73 0.11 -2.36
N ALA A 142 -14.88 0.49 -3.62
CA ALA A 142 -13.95 0.14 -4.68
C ALA A 142 -12.67 0.99 -4.56
N VAL A 143 -11.53 0.35 -4.81
CA VAL A 143 -10.21 0.98 -4.94
C VAL A 143 -9.60 0.53 -6.25
N PHE A 144 -9.43 1.44 -7.18
CA PHE A 144 -8.82 1.16 -8.47
C PHE A 144 -7.29 1.30 -8.35
N VAL A 145 -6.61 0.18 -8.49
CA VAL A 145 -5.14 0.12 -8.36
C VAL A 145 -4.51 0.29 -9.75
N ALA A 146 -3.65 1.28 -9.87
CA ALA A 146 -2.96 1.57 -11.11
C ALA A 146 -1.88 0.55 -11.42
N ARG A 147 -1.75 0.22 -12.69
CA ARG A 147 -0.73 -0.68 -13.21
C ARG A 147 0.67 -0.18 -12.92
N ASP A 148 1.51 -1.08 -12.49
CA ASP A 148 2.94 -0.90 -12.24
C ASP A 148 3.28 0.06 -11.08
N SER A 149 2.56 1.16 -10.92
CA SER A 149 2.80 2.17 -9.88
C SER A 149 2.09 1.88 -8.57
N HIS A 150 1.08 1.02 -8.60
CA HIS A 150 0.21 0.64 -7.48
C HIS A 150 -0.54 1.80 -6.80
N ALA A 151 -0.49 3.00 -7.39
CA ALA A 151 -1.24 4.15 -6.90
C ALA A 151 -2.75 3.84 -6.84
N ASN A 152 -3.41 4.27 -5.77
CA ASN A 152 -4.81 3.95 -5.49
C ASN A 152 -5.74 5.09 -5.88
N TYR A 153 -6.84 4.78 -6.57
CA TYR A 153 -7.81 5.75 -7.06
C TYR A 153 -9.24 5.41 -6.64
N PRO A 154 -10.11 6.41 -6.41
CA PRO A 154 -11.51 6.18 -6.07
C PRO A 154 -12.38 5.75 -7.25
N THR A 155 -11.90 5.91 -8.47
CA THR A 155 -12.55 5.54 -9.74
C THR A 155 -11.50 5.08 -10.73
N THR A 156 -11.91 4.54 -11.87
CA THR A 156 -10.96 4.31 -12.98
C THR A 156 -10.20 5.60 -13.29
N HIS A 157 -8.92 5.46 -13.56
CA HIS A 157 -8.02 6.58 -13.78
C HIS A 157 -7.16 6.36 -15.03
N ARG A 158 -6.88 7.44 -15.76
CA ARG A 158 -5.93 7.43 -16.87
C ARG A 158 -5.36 8.81 -17.09
N ASP A 159 -4.07 8.91 -16.90
CA ASP A 159 -3.30 10.09 -17.31
C ASP A 159 -1.91 9.67 -17.84
N VAL A 160 -0.97 10.63 -17.92
CA VAL A 160 0.40 10.37 -18.39
C VAL A 160 1.23 9.56 -17.40
N THR A 161 0.84 9.55 -16.14
CA THR A 161 1.56 8.87 -15.06
C THR A 161 0.98 7.51 -14.75
N ASP A 162 -0.35 7.36 -14.75
CA ASP A 162 -1.02 6.15 -14.28
C ASP A 162 -2.20 5.71 -15.14
N VAL A 163 -2.40 4.40 -15.17
CA VAL A 163 -3.57 3.77 -15.74
C VAL A 163 -4.15 2.77 -14.73
N ALA A 164 -5.38 3.00 -14.32
CA ALA A 164 -6.15 2.12 -13.46
C ALA A 164 -7.49 1.83 -14.14
N ASP A 165 -7.51 0.89 -15.11
CA ASP A 165 -8.69 0.61 -15.91
C ASP A 165 -9.72 -0.32 -15.23
N GLY A 166 -9.32 -0.96 -14.14
CA GLY A 166 -10.17 -1.85 -13.35
C GLY A 166 -10.59 -3.15 -14.07
N ARG A 167 -10.04 -3.44 -15.24
CA ARG A 167 -10.52 -4.54 -16.08
C ARG A 167 -10.08 -5.93 -15.63
N MET A 168 -9.06 -6.04 -14.75
CA MET A 168 -8.76 -7.31 -14.10
C MET A 168 -9.88 -7.71 -13.13
N GLY A 169 -10.62 -6.73 -12.63
CA GLY A 169 -11.67 -6.91 -11.63
C GLY A 169 -11.13 -6.94 -10.20
N GLU A 170 -12.01 -7.28 -9.26
CA GLU A 170 -11.65 -7.43 -7.85
C GLU A 170 -10.74 -8.65 -7.66
N VAL A 171 -9.62 -8.41 -6.98
CA VAL A 171 -8.72 -9.48 -6.52
C VAL A 171 -8.97 -9.69 -5.02
N PRO A 172 -9.37 -10.90 -4.59
CA PRO A 172 -9.56 -11.20 -3.18
C PRO A 172 -8.25 -11.04 -2.41
N ILE A 173 -8.28 -10.22 -1.35
CA ILE A 173 -7.14 -9.98 -0.48
C ILE A 173 -7.39 -10.63 0.89
N ARG A 174 -6.43 -11.42 1.34
CA ARG A 174 -6.41 -11.92 2.71
C ARG A 174 -5.82 -10.86 3.63
N TRP A 175 -6.64 -10.28 4.50
CA TRP A 175 -6.20 -9.27 5.45
C TRP A 175 -5.59 -9.90 6.69
N MET A 176 -4.43 -9.39 7.10
CA MET A 176 -3.66 -9.82 8.27
C MET A 176 -3.38 -8.62 9.17
N GLU A 177 -3.03 -8.87 10.41
CA GLU A 177 -2.49 -7.85 11.31
C GLU A 177 -0.98 -7.66 11.07
N PHE A 178 -0.47 -6.50 11.45
CA PHE A 178 0.97 -6.27 11.43
C PHE A 178 1.66 -7.08 12.52
N GLY A 179 2.83 -7.64 12.19
CA GLY A 179 3.78 -8.13 13.17
C GLY A 179 4.78 -7.03 13.60
N ASP A 180 5.66 -7.35 14.53
CA ASP A 180 6.67 -6.43 15.08
C ASP A 180 7.63 -5.89 14.00
N TRP A 181 7.84 -6.66 12.94
CA TRP A 181 8.63 -6.29 11.76
C TRP A 181 8.18 -4.98 11.11
N ALA A 182 6.92 -4.60 11.24
CA ALA A 182 6.38 -3.36 10.68
C ALA A 182 7.02 -2.10 11.29
N SER A 183 7.61 -2.22 12.47
CA SER A 183 8.35 -1.16 13.15
C SER A 183 9.77 -0.94 12.60
N PHE A 184 10.22 -1.76 11.65
CA PHE A 184 11.54 -1.58 11.03
C PHE A 184 11.69 -0.16 10.47
N PRO A 185 12.64 0.64 10.98
CA PRO A 185 12.72 2.06 10.66
C PRO A 185 13.43 2.34 9.34
N GLY A 186 14.03 1.33 8.73
CA GLY A 186 14.81 1.42 7.50
C GLY A 186 13.96 1.49 6.24
N LYS A 187 14.63 1.41 5.11
CA LYS A 187 14.02 1.39 3.77
C LYS A 187 13.67 -0.03 3.36
N TRP A 188 12.51 -0.18 2.74
CA TRP A 188 11.99 -1.45 2.24
C TRP A 188 12.28 -1.64 0.75
N GLY A 189 13.53 -1.41 0.36
CA GLY A 189 14.00 -1.51 -1.01
C GLY A 189 15.10 -0.50 -1.32
N ASN A 190 15.54 -0.46 -2.56
CA ASN A 190 16.68 0.34 -3.01
C ASN A 190 16.37 1.84 -3.24
N SER A 191 15.12 2.24 -3.11
CA SER A 191 14.70 3.63 -3.32
C SER A 191 14.59 4.41 -2.02
N VAL A 192 14.87 5.71 -2.09
CA VAL A 192 14.49 6.66 -1.05
C VAL A 192 12.96 6.76 -0.88
N ASN A 193 12.22 6.28 -1.86
CA ASN A 193 10.76 6.29 -1.92
C ASN A 193 10.11 5.02 -1.35
N SER A 194 10.88 4.10 -0.75
CA SER A 194 10.37 2.86 -0.15
C SER A 194 10.46 2.90 1.40
N PRO A 195 9.80 3.87 2.07
CA PRO A 195 9.77 3.90 3.54
C PRO A 195 8.93 2.75 4.08
N GLY A 196 9.20 2.32 5.30
CA GLY A 196 8.40 1.31 5.97
C GLY A 196 6.97 1.80 6.29
N PRO A 197 6.03 0.89 6.54
CA PRO A 197 4.62 1.23 6.70
C PRO A 197 4.35 2.08 7.94
N LEU A 198 5.11 1.92 9.00
CA LEU A 198 4.93 2.66 10.26
C LEU A 198 5.89 3.84 10.41
N THR A 199 6.64 4.19 9.37
CA THR A 199 7.44 5.40 9.37
C THR A 199 6.57 6.59 8.96
N THR A 200 6.67 7.72 9.61
CA THR A 200 5.86 8.92 9.29
C THR A 200 6.47 9.77 8.16
N ARG A 201 7.22 9.17 7.26
CA ARG A 201 7.96 9.90 6.22
C ARG A 201 7.08 10.46 5.11
N ARG A 202 5.92 9.86 4.85
CA ARG A 202 4.95 10.37 3.86
C ARG A 202 3.72 10.92 4.58
N ALA A 203 3.20 12.04 4.09
CA ALA A 203 2.05 12.71 4.71
C ALA A 203 0.84 11.79 4.86
N TRP A 204 0.60 10.89 3.89
CA TRP A 204 -0.53 9.97 3.93
C TRP A 204 -0.35 8.79 4.91
N GLN A 205 0.84 8.58 5.46
CA GLN A 205 1.06 7.57 6.52
C GLN A 205 0.55 8.01 7.88
N ALA A 206 0.39 9.31 8.10
CA ALA A 206 -0.18 9.84 9.34
C ALA A 206 -1.71 9.93 9.22
N PRO A 207 -2.49 9.26 10.10
CA PRO A 207 -3.94 9.16 9.96
C PRO A 207 -4.66 10.51 9.87
N HIS A 208 -4.13 11.54 10.54
CA HIS A 208 -4.73 12.87 10.66
C HIS A 208 -4.11 13.91 9.71
N ALA A 209 -2.98 13.61 9.07
CA ALA A 209 -2.25 14.58 8.24
C ALA A 209 -2.84 14.74 6.82
N TYR A 210 -3.92 14.07 6.52
CA TYR A 210 -4.56 14.10 5.20
C TYR A 210 -5.33 15.38 4.93
N HIS A 211 -4.79 16.52 5.34
CA HIS A 211 -5.57 17.74 5.31
C HIS A 211 -5.51 18.53 4.03
N ALA A 212 -4.72 18.24 3.06
CA ALA A 212 -4.56 19.34 2.13
C ALA A 212 -4.09 19.06 0.71
N GLN A 213 -4.15 17.90 0.19
CA GLN A 213 -3.83 17.76 -1.23
C GLN A 213 -4.92 17.00 -2.00
N ALA A 214 -6.14 17.48 -1.92
CA ALA A 214 -7.04 17.34 -3.03
C ALA A 214 -6.45 18.20 -4.16
N ARG A 215 -5.81 17.58 -5.11
CA ARG A 215 -5.55 18.22 -6.38
C ARG A 215 -6.91 18.32 -7.07
N GLY A 216 -7.38 19.55 -7.22
CA GLY A 216 -8.53 19.89 -8.05
C GLY A 216 -8.26 19.59 -9.51
#